data_60464718d6a1bae783bd7af25c927e13
#
_entry.id   60464718d6a1bae783bd7af25c927e13
#
_cell.length_a   1.000
_cell.length_b   1.000
_cell.length_c   1.000
_cell.angle_alpha   90.00
_cell.angle_beta   90.00
_cell.angle_gamma   90.00
#
_symmetry.space_group_name_H-M   'P 1'
#
loop_
_entity.id
_entity.type
_entity.pdbx_description
1 polymer ?
#
loop_
_entity_poly.entity_id
_entity_poly.type
_entity_poly.pdbx_seq_one_letter_code
_entity_poly.pdbx_strand_id
1 'polypeptide(L)'
;AITLTRAFIVYVRPLLEYSTVVWSPSLVRDIDILEKVQRRFTKRLPGLQNLTYHQRLASLNLESLELRRLRSDLIFAYKLVFGLQNVNVSDFFEVRTNTRSRGHPYKLDLPTAKNRTRFNFFSYRVIRVWNALPTETVNFSSLGCFKKSLTSTYLVRFCKVYFK
;
A
#
# COMPACT_ATOMS: atom_id res chain seq x y z
N ALA A 1 -9.98 -23.66 8.91
CA ALA A 1 -9.16 -22.57 8.37
C ALA A 1 -10.00 -21.31 8.07
N ILE A 2 -11.10 -21.39 7.32
CA ILE A 2 -11.91 -20.23 6.85
C ILE A 2 -12.40 -19.36 8.01
N THR A 3 -13.02 -19.94 9.05
CA THR A 3 -13.54 -19.21 10.21
C THR A 3 -12.44 -18.45 10.95
N LEU A 4 -11.29 -19.09 11.18
CA LEU A 4 -10.14 -18.46 11.83
C LEU A 4 -9.55 -17.33 10.99
N THR A 5 -9.49 -17.53 9.67
CA THR A 5 -9.05 -16.46 8.74
C THR A 5 -10.00 -15.28 8.78
N ARG A 6 -11.31 -15.51 8.80
CA ARG A 6 -12.30 -14.44 8.98
C ARG A 6 -12.10 -13.71 10.32
N ALA A 7 -11.93 -14.43 11.42
CA ALA A 7 -11.67 -13.82 12.73
C ALA A 7 -10.41 -12.95 12.71
N PHE A 8 -9.33 -13.42 12.10
CA PHE A 8 -8.11 -12.62 11.93
C PHE A 8 -8.36 -11.34 11.12
N ILE A 9 -9.09 -11.45 10.00
CA ILE A 9 -9.41 -10.32 9.13
C ILE A 9 -10.26 -9.27 9.86
N VAL A 10 -11.19 -9.69 10.70
CA VAL A 10 -12.15 -8.80 11.36
C VAL A 10 -11.59 -8.19 12.64
N TYR A 11 -10.86 -8.96 13.46
CA TYR A 11 -10.47 -8.53 14.80
C TYR A 11 -9.00 -8.17 14.94
N VAL A 12 -8.10 -8.82 14.20
CA VAL A 12 -6.65 -8.62 14.37
C VAL A 12 -6.10 -7.66 13.34
N ARG A 13 -6.41 -7.90 12.06
CA ARG A 13 -5.86 -7.11 10.96
C ARG A 13 -6.18 -5.60 11.04
N PRO A 14 -7.39 -5.16 11.44
CA PRO A 14 -7.68 -3.74 11.59
C PRO A 14 -6.78 -3.03 12.59
N LEU A 15 -6.35 -3.71 13.67
CA LEU A 15 -5.40 -3.16 14.64
C LEU A 15 -4.01 -2.91 14.02
N LEU A 16 -3.61 -3.75 13.06
CA LEU A 16 -2.32 -3.64 12.37
C LEU A 16 -2.35 -2.65 11.21
N GLU A 17 -3.53 -2.25 10.77
CA GLU A 17 -3.73 -1.37 9.61
C GLU A 17 -4.33 0.00 9.98
N TYR A 18 -4.73 0.22 11.23
CA TYR A 18 -5.32 1.47 11.67
C TYR A 18 -4.37 2.65 11.45
N SER A 19 -4.85 3.68 10.77
CA SER A 19 -4.10 4.92 10.48
C SER A 19 -2.71 4.74 9.86
N THR A 20 -2.47 3.66 9.10
CA THR A 20 -1.15 3.37 8.49
C THR A 20 -0.67 4.45 7.53
N VAL A 21 -1.54 5.26 6.99
CA VAL A 21 -1.18 6.47 6.22
C VAL A 21 -0.29 7.40 7.05
N VAL A 22 -0.54 7.50 8.37
CA VAL A 22 0.24 8.36 9.27
C VAL A 22 1.57 7.70 9.68
N TRP A 23 1.53 6.43 10.13
CA TRP A 23 2.68 5.82 10.83
C TRP A 23 3.40 4.70 10.06
N SER A 24 3.05 4.42 8.80
CA SER A 24 3.62 3.28 8.05
C SER A 24 5.15 3.18 8.22
N PRO A 25 5.68 2.02 8.65
CA PRO A 25 7.09 1.86 8.92
C PRO A 25 7.92 1.91 7.65
N SER A 26 9.08 2.53 7.72
CA SER A 26 10.02 2.66 6.61
C SER A 26 11.19 1.68 6.69
N LEU A 27 11.53 1.21 7.88
CA LEU A 27 12.63 0.27 8.10
C LEU A 27 12.17 -1.17 7.84
N VAL A 28 12.98 -1.94 7.14
CA VAL A 28 12.72 -3.35 6.83
C VAL A 28 12.46 -4.17 8.10
N ARG A 29 13.21 -3.91 9.17
CA ARG A 29 13.03 -4.56 10.47
C ARG A 29 11.61 -4.37 11.02
N ASP A 30 11.09 -3.15 10.98
CA ASP A 30 9.79 -2.83 11.56
C ASP A 30 8.65 -3.36 10.69
N ILE A 31 8.81 -3.30 9.36
CA ILE A 31 7.89 -3.92 8.41
C ILE A 31 7.81 -5.42 8.68
N ASP A 32 8.95 -6.10 8.88
CA ASP A 32 9.02 -7.53 9.14
C ASP A 32 8.40 -7.91 10.49
N ILE A 33 8.54 -7.06 11.53
CA ILE A 33 7.89 -7.29 12.84
C ILE A 33 6.36 -7.33 12.68
N LEU A 34 5.79 -6.40 11.93
CA LEU A 34 4.34 -6.40 11.67
C LEU A 34 3.92 -7.62 10.85
N GLU A 35 4.68 -7.94 9.81
CA GLU A 35 4.40 -9.08 8.93
C GLU A 35 4.50 -10.42 9.69
N LYS A 36 5.36 -10.53 10.71
CA LYS A 36 5.47 -11.71 11.58
C LYS A 36 4.16 -12.08 12.26
N VAL A 37 3.29 -11.12 12.56
CA VAL A 37 1.97 -11.40 13.15
C VAL A 37 1.16 -12.26 12.18
N GLN A 38 1.04 -11.86 10.93
CA GLN A 38 0.31 -12.61 9.91
C GLN A 38 1.01 -13.92 9.52
N ARG A 39 2.35 -13.93 9.47
CA ARG A 39 3.14 -15.16 9.23
C ARG A 39 2.90 -16.20 10.31
N ARG A 40 2.92 -15.81 11.59
CA ARG A 40 2.68 -16.72 12.73
C ARG A 40 1.24 -17.23 12.71
N PHE A 41 0.28 -16.36 12.47
CA PHE A 41 -1.12 -16.75 12.37
C PHE A 41 -1.31 -17.79 11.26
N THR A 42 -0.91 -17.49 10.02
CA THR A 42 -1.11 -18.37 8.86
C THR A 42 -0.39 -19.70 9.01
N LYS A 43 0.78 -19.74 9.69
CA LYS A 43 1.53 -20.98 9.94
C LYS A 43 0.82 -21.93 10.89
N ARG A 44 -0.04 -21.41 11.79
CA ARG A 44 -0.78 -22.22 12.78
C ARG A 44 -2.08 -22.80 12.23
N LEU A 45 -2.49 -22.41 11.04
CA LEU A 45 -3.72 -22.93 10.44
C LEU A 45 -3.53 -24.39 9.99
N PRO A 46 -4.54 -25.26 10.21
CA PRO A 46 -4.47 -26.65 9.78
C PRO A 46 -4.20 -26.79 8.28
N GLY A 47 -3.25 -27.66 7.93
CA GLY A 47 -2.87 -27.96 6.55
C GLY A 47 -1.93 -26.96 5.89
N LEU A 48 -1.53 -25.87 6.59
CA LEU A 48 -0.68 -24.82 6.02
C LEU A 48 0.75 -24.76 6.58
N GLN A 49 1.07 -25.62 7.55
CA GLN A 49 2.33 -25.55 8.31
C GLN A 49 3.57 -25.72 7.43
N ASN A 50 3.49 -26.59 6.43
CA ASN A 50 4.61 -26.94 5.54
C ASN A 50 4.72 -26.04 4.30
N LEU A 51 3.78 -25.11 4.11
CA LEU A 51 3.79 -24.19 2.98
C LEU A 51 4.67 -22.98 3.29
N THR A 52 5.29 -22.41 2.25
CA THR A 52 5.94 -21.10 2.33
C THR A 52 4.93 -20.01 2.67
N TYR A 53 5.39 -18.87 3.17
CA TYR A 53 4.48 -17.78 3.51
C TYR A 53 3.65 -17.30 2.31
N HIS A 54 4.26 -17.20 1.13
CA HIS A 54 3.55 -16.81 -0.10
C HIS A 54 2.49 -17.82 -0.51
N GLN A 55 2.79 -19.11 -0.43
CA GLN A 55 1.82 -20.16 -0.72
C GLN A 55 0.64 -20.11 0.26
N ARG A 56 0.90 -19.83 1.56
CA ARG A 56 -0.16 -19.65 2.54
C ARG A 56 -1.05 -18.45 2.23
N LEU A 57 -0.45 -17.31 1.85
CA LEU A 57 -1.22 -16.13 1.45
C LEU A 57 -2.09 -16.41 0.24
N ALA A 58 -1.53 -17.05 -0.78
CA ALA A 58 -2.28 -17.43 -1.99
C ALA A 58 -3.46 -18.37 -1.67
N SER A 59 -3.23 -19.43 -0.86
CA SER A 59 -4.29 -20.39 -0.50
C SER A 59 -5.41 -19.78 0.37
N LEU A 60 -5.11 -18.73 1.13
CA LEU A 60 -6.06 -18.01 1.97
C LEU A 60 -6.67 -16.76 1.28
N ASN A 61 -6.26 -16.47 0.05
CA ASN A 61 -6.60 -15.24 -0.67
C ASN A 61 -6.29 -13.98 0.16
N LEU A 62 -5.12 -13.96 0.79
CA LEU A 62 -4.63 -12.84 1.58
C LEU A 62 -3.48 -12.14 0.86
N GLU A 63 -3.37 -10.85 1.07
CA GLU A 63 -2.20 -10.06 0.69
C GLU A 63 -1.29 -9.85 1.91
N SER A 64 0.00 -9.55 1.67
CA SER A 64 0.90 -9.12 2.74
C SER A 64 0.43 -7.81 3.36
N LEU A 65 0.72 -7.58 4.63
CA LEU A 65 0.38 -6.34 5.32
C LEU A 65 1.13 -5.14 4.72
N GLU A 66 2.35 -5.34 4.22
CA GLU A 66 3.10 -4.30 3.53
C GLU A 66 2.39 -3.85 2.25
N LEU A 67 1.97 -4.79 1.40
CA LEU A 67 1.25 -4.50 0.16
C LEU A 67 -0.08 -3.77 0.43
N ARG A 68 -0.78 -4.19 1.46
CA ARG A 68 -2.05 -3.56 1.87
C ARG A 68 -1.86 -2.13 2.34
N ARG A 69 -0.80 -1.84 3.11
CA ARG A 69 -0.45 -0.47 3.51
C ARG A 69 -0.14 0.41 2.30
N LEU A 70 0.66 -0.11 1.36
CA LEU A 70 0.95 0.60 0.12
C LEU A 70 -0.32 0.93 -0.67
N ARG A 71 -1.25 -0.03 -0.76
CA ARG A 71 -2.54 0.18 -1.42
C ARG A 71 -3.38 1.23 -0.69
N SER A 72 -3.39 1.23 0.63
CA SER A 72 -4.07 2.25 1.44
C SER A 72 -3.50 3.64 1.20
N ASP A 73 -2.17 3.77 1.12
CA ASP A 73 -1.50 5.03 0.80
C ASP A 73 -1.93 5.55 -0.59
N LEU A 74 -1.98 4.69 -1.60
CA LEU A 74 -2.39 5.07 -2.95
C LEU A 74 -3.88 5.47 -3.02
N ILE A 75 -4.75 4.75 -2.31
CA ILE A 75 -6.18 5.08 -2.23
C ILE A 75 -6.38 6.43 -1.53
N PHE A 76 -5.60 6.71 -0.48
CA PHE A 76 -5.68 7.99 0.21
C PHE A 76 -5.12 9.13 -0.66
N ALA A 77 -4.01 8.90 -1.37
CA ALA A 77 -3.49 9.86 -2.35
C ALA A 77 -4.53 10.17 -3.45
N TYR A 78 -5.21 9.15 -3.97
CA TYR A 78 -6.30 9.35 -4.92
C TYR A 78 -7.39 10.27 -4.34
N LYS A 79 -7.83 10.01 -3.11
CA LYS A 79 -8.86 10.81 -2.47
C LYS A 79 -8.45 12.27 -2.29
N LEU A 80 -7.17 12.53 -2.01
CA LEU A 80 -6.63 13.89 -1.90
C LEU A 80 -6.58 14.58 -3.27
N VAL A 81 -5.98 13.93 -4.27
CA VAL A 81 -5.81 14.49 -5.62
C VAL A 81 -7.14 14.81 -6.30
N PHE A 82 -8.17 14.00 -6.05
CA PHE A 82 -9.50 14.18 -6.64
C PHE A 82 -10.50 14.89 -5.70
N GLY A 83 -10.04 15.52 -4.62
CA GLY A 83 -10.88 16.34 -3.73
C GLY A 83 -11.96 15.56 -2.96
N LEU A 84 -11.76 14.24 -2.74
CA LEU A 84 -12.71 13.40 -2.01
C LEU A 84 -12.50 13.44 -0.48
N GLN A 85 -11.64 14.31 0.00
CA GLN A 85 -11.38 14.59 1.41
C GLN A 85 -11.51 16.09 1.66
N ASN A 86 -12.00 16.46 2.83
CA ASN A 86 -12.13 17.88 3.22
C ASN A 86 -10.80 18.43 3.76
N VAL A 87 -9.75 18.38 2.91
CA VAL A 87 -8.43 18.94 3.18
C VAL A 87 -7.83 19.50 1.89
N ASN A 88 -6.99 20.51 1.99
CA ASN A 88 -6.33 21.08 0.81
C ASN A 88 -5.27 20.11 0.27
N VAL A 89 -5.34 19.82 -1.00
CA VAL A 89 -4.33 18.97 -1.66
C VAL A 89 -2.94 19.59 -1.61
N SER A 90 -2.86 20.91 -1.67
CA SER A 90 -1.61 21.67 -1.60
C SER A 90 -0.82 21.51 -0.30
N ASP A 91 -1.48 21.09 0.80
CA ASP A 91 -0.81 20.81 2.07
C ASP A 91 0.01 19.50 1.99
N PHE A 92 -0.31 18.64 1.04
CA PHE A 92 0.31 17.32 0.86
C PHE A 92 1.10 17.19 -0.43
N PHE A 93 0.58 17.71 -1.54
CA PHE A 93 1.10 17.48 -2.88
C PHE A 93 1.06 18.73 -3.75
N GLU A 94 2.10 18.89 -4.53
CA GLU A 94 2.09 19.80 -5.69
C GLU A 94 1.79 18.95 -6.94
N VAL A 95 0.66 19.28 -7.59
CA VAL A 95 0.26 18.60 -8.84
C VAL A 95 1.09 19.16 -9.98
N ARG A 96 1.75 18.27 -10.72
CA ARG A 96 2.56 18.67 -11.86
C ARG A 96 1.70 19.23 -12.98
N THR A 97 1.92 20.47 -13.34
CA THR A 97 1.19 21.15 -14.44
C THR A 97 1.77 20.82 -15.82
N ASN A 98 3.04 20.41 -15.90
CA ASN A 98 3.70 20.10 -17.17
C ASN A 98 3.49 18.62 -17.55
N THR A 99 2.61 18.39 -18.54
CA THR A 99 2.17 17.05 -18.98
C THR A 99 3.09 16.39 -20.04
N ARG A 100 4.25 16.96 -20.36
CA ARG A 100 5.18 16.39 -21.37
C ARG A 100 5.85 15.08 -20.94
N SER A 101 5.67 14.63 -19.69
CA SER A 101 6.26 13.39 -19.20
C SER A 101 5.41 12.17 -19.55
N ARG A 102 6.05 11.04 -19.92
CA ARG A 102 5.36 9.75 -20.15
C ARG A 102 4.60 9.30 -18.91
N GLY A 103 3.41 8.71 -19.09
CA GLY A 103 2.57 8.15 -18.02
C GLY A 103 1.26 8.92 -17.83
N HIS A 104 0.58 8.67 -16.72
CA HIS A 104 -0.72 9.30 -16.44
C HIS A 104 -0.61 10.80 -16.17
N PRO A 105 -1.68 11.59 -16.42
CA PRO A 105 -1.65 13.07 -16.34
C PRO A 105 -1.64 13.60 -14.88
N TYR A 106 -1.96 12.77 -13.89
CA TYR A 106 -2.08 13.16 -12.47
C TYR A 106 -0.76 13.00 -11.72
N LYS A 107 0.38 13.37 -12.31
CA LYS A 107 1.67 13.25 -11.63
C LYS A 107 1.84 14.32 -10.57
N LEU A 108 2.55 13.95 -9.53
CA LEU A 108 2.85 14.79 -8.37
C LEU A 108 4.34 15.17 -8.41
N ASP A 109 4.65 16.41 -8.07
CA ASP A 109 6.02 16.83 -7.94
C ASP A 109 6.62 16.28 -6.65
N LEU A 110 7.85 15.74 -6.75
CA LEU A 110 8.58 15.19 -5.62
C LEU A 110 9.43 16.30 -5.02
N PRO A 111 9.04 16.87 -3.90
CA PRO A 111 9.81 17.93 -3.27
C PRO A 111 11.13 17.39 -2.70
N THR A 112 12.12 18.26 -2.51
CA THR A 112 13.40 17.89 -1.91
C THR A 112 13.24 17.72 -0.40
N ALA A 113 13.53 16.55 0.13
CA ALA A 113 13.54 16.29 1.56
C ALA A 113 14.94 16.47 2.14
N LYS A 114 15.09 17.41 3.07
CA LYS A 114 16.38 17.71 3.75
C LYS A 114 16.76 16.65 4.79
N ASN A 115 15.80 15.90 5.32
CA ASN A 115 16.06 14.89 6.35
C ASN A 115 15.30 13.58 6.07
N ARG A 116 15.80 12.48 6.67
CA ARG A 116 15.26 11.13 6.48
C ARG A 116 13.84 10.96 7.02
N THR A 117 13.49 11.67 8.09
CA THR A 117 12.16 11.60 8.69
C THR A 117 11.13 12.14 7.71
N ARG A 118 11.38 13.30 7.10
CA ARG A 118 10.49 13.89 6.11
C ARG A 118 10.37 13.02 4.86
N PHE A 119 11.46 12.39 4.43
CA PHE A 119 11.46 11.47 3.28
C PHE A 119 10.52 10.26 3.47
N ASN A 120 10.32 9.82 4.73
CA ASN A 120 9.43 8.69 5.05
C ASN A 120 7.98 9.13 5.34
N PHE A 121 7.70 10.42 5.37
CA PHE A 121 6.35 10.94 5.55
C PHE A 121 5.45 10.55 4.36
N PHE A 122 4.14 10.46 4.63
CA PHE A 122 3.16 9.99 3.63
C PHE A 122 3.30 10.67 2.26
N SER A 123 3.32 12.01 2.25
CA SER A 123 3.37 12.78 1.00
C SER A 123 4.64 12.55 0.17
N TYR A 124 5.73 12.08 0.78
CA TYR A 124 6.97 11.75 0.05
C TYR A 124 7.02 10.29 -0.39
N ARG A 125 6.69 9.36 0.52
CA ARG A 125 6.81 7.93 0.21
C ARG A 125 5.84 7.47 -0.86
N VAL A 126 4.63 8.08 -0.93
CA VAL A 126 3.59 7.67 -1.89
C VAL A 126 3.86 8.21 -3.30
N ILE A 127 4.46 9.39 -3.46
CA ILE A 127 4.65 10.05 -4.77
C ILE A 127 5.42 9.17 -5.75
N ARG A 128 6.47 8.48 -5.30
CA ARG A 128 7.27 7.61 -6.19
C ARG A 128 6.43 6.49 -6.79
N VAL A 129 5.63 5.83 -5.97
CA VAL A 129 4.75 4.75 -6.43
C VAL A 129 3.62 5.30 -7.27
N TRP A 130 3.01 6.41 -6.84
CA TRP A 130 1.97 7.11 -7.57
C TRP A 130 2.40 7.48 -8.98
N ASN A 131 3.54 8.17 -9.12
CA ASN A 131 4.06 8.60 -10.42
C ASN A 131 4.48 7.44 -11.33
N ALA A 132 4.76 6.28 -10.76
CA ALA A 132 5.13 5.07 -11.51
C ALA A 132 3.92 4.22 -11.92
N LEU A 133 2.69 4.58 -11.52
CA LEU A 133 1.50 3.82 -11.91
C LEU A 133 1.34 3.78 -13.44
N PRO A 134 1.12 2.59 -14.03
CA PRO A 134 0.99 2.45 -15.48
C PRO A 134 -0.38 2.98 -15.95
N THR A 135 -0.37 3.79 -17.00
CA THR A 135 -1.59 4.34 -17.59
C THR A 135 -2.49 3.29 -18.24
N GLU A 136 -1.90 2.21 -18.72
CA GLU A 136 -2.61 1.16 -19.45
C GLU A 136 -3.48 0.28 -18.54
N THR A 137 -3.09 0.15 -17.27
CA THR A 137 -3.76 -0.75 -16.33
C THR A 137 -4.50 -0.04 -15.20
N VAL A 138 -4.05 1.18 -14.83
CA VAL A 138 -4.65 1.93 -13.72
C VAL A 138 -5.71 2.90 -14.23
N ASN A 139 -6.92 2.71 -13.73
CA ASN A 139 -8.09 3.51 -14.11
C ASN A 139 -8.40 4.58 -13.06
N PHE A 140 -8.22 5.83 -13.43
CA PHE A 140 -8.47 7.00 -12.56
C PHE A 140 -9.89 7.57 -12.66
N SER A 141 -10.80 6.98 -13.44
CA SER A 141 -12.14 7.54 -13.70
C SER A 141 -13.03 7.62 -12.46
N SER A 142 -12.88 6.69 -11.52
CA SER A 142 -13.58 6.71 -10.24
C SER A 142 -12.76 6.00 -9.15
N LEU A 143 -13.05 6.30 -7.88
CA LEU A 143 -12.40 5.63 -6.75
C LEU A 143 -12.62 4.10 -6.79
N GLY A 144 -13.79 3.64 -7.24
CA GLY A 144 -14.10 2.22 -7.39
C GLY A 144 -13.26 1.55 -8.46
N CYS A 145 -13.14 2.17 -9.64
CA CYS A 145 -12.30 1.72 -10.75
C CYS A 145 -10.82 1.75 -10.36
N PHE A 146 -10.38 2.82 -9.72
CA PHE A 146 -9.00 2.93 -9.24
C PHE A 146 -8.62 1.80 -8.28
N LYS A 147 -9.44 1.54 -7.24
CA LYS A 147 -9.21 0.43 -6.29
C LYS A 147 -9.09 -0.92 -6.98
N LYS A 148 -9.97 -1.21 -7.95
CA LYS A 148 -9.96 -2.47 -8.70
C LYS A 148 -8.76 -2.60 -9.63
N SER A 149 -8.28 -1.50 -10.19
CA SER A 149 -7.14 -1.48 -11.10
C SER A 149 -5.77 -1.57 -10.41
N LEU A 150 -5.69 -1.35 -9.09
CA LEU A 150 -4.46 -1.52 -8.32
C LEU A 150 -4.12 -3.01 -8.12
N THR A 151 -3.50 -3.62 -9.14
CA THR A 151 -3.13 -5.03 -9.09
C THR A 151 -1.93 -5.28 -8.18
N SER A 152 -1.97 -6.38 -7.43
CA SER A 152 -0.87 -6.79 -6.54
C SER A 152 0.41 -7.08 -7.33
N THR A 153 0.30 -7.68 -8.51
CA THR A 153 1.44 -8.00 -9.39
C THR A 153 2.33 -6.80 -9.69
N TYR A 154 1.73 -5.63 -9.92
CA TYR A 154 2.48 -4.41 -10.17
C TYR A 154 3.06 -3.81 -8.89
N LEU A 155 2.27 -3.77 -7.81
CA LEU A 155 2.63 -3.09 -6.57
C LEU A 155 3.70 -3.81 -5.75
N VAL A 156 3.78 -5.13 -5.86
CA VAL A 156 4.77 -5.97 -5.14
C VAL A 156 6.21 -5.50 -5.35
N ARG A 157 6.56 -4.98 -6.51
CA ARG A 157 7.91 -4.48 -6.81
C ARG A 157 8.35 -3.30 -5.92
N PHE A 158 7.42 -2.64 -5.27
CA PHE A 158 7.70 -1.54 -4.34
C PHE A 158 7.77 -2.01 -2.88
N CYS A 159 7.44 -3.27 -2.61
CA CYS A 159 7.52 -3.86 -1.28
C CYS A 159 8.94 -4.29 -0.94
N LYS A 160 9.37 -4.05 0.31
CA LYS A 160 10.73 -4.32 0.78
C LYS A 160 10.90 -5.74 1.33
N VAL A 161 9.81 -6.32 1.85
CA VAL A 161 9.84 -7.60 2.59
C VAL A 161 9.13 -8.72 1.83
N TYR A 162 8.48 -8.41 0.74
CA TYR A 162 7.68 -9.39 -0.01
C TYR A 162 8.52 -10.57 -0.55
N PHE A 163 9.77 -10.34 -0.93
CA PHE A 163 10.65 -11.35 -1.53
C PHE A 163 11.61 -12.04 -0.54
N LYS A 164 11.39 -11.91 0.78
CA LYS A 164 12.18 -12.58 1.82
C LYS A 164 11.55 -13.87 2.33
#